data_04f552fbcdcee5d69a6a35f4b4b929aa
#
_entry.id   04f552fbcdcee5d69a6a35f4b4b929aa
#
_cell.length_a   1.000
_cell.length_b   1.000
_cell.length_c   1.000
_cell.angle_alpha   90.00
_cell.angle_beta   90.00
_cell.angle_gamma   90.00
#
_symmetry.space_group_name_H-M   'P 1'
#
loop_
_entity.id
_entity.type
_entity.pdbx_description
1 polymer ?
#
loop_
_entity_poly.entity_id
_entity_poly.type
_entity_poly.pdbx_seq_one_letter_code
_entity_poly.pdbx_strand_id
1 'polypeptide(L)'
;MQVEILQPHGLCAGVNAAIARALKLRDVYCLHELVHNEIVIEDLKALGFRFVDRVEDVPAGATVVFSAHGVSPAVRAAAEARNLKVVDTTCPFVAKVHKATRRFAEKGVPVVVIGDPQHVEVRGILGEAEFPRAGVGCFCLSRGGGQPPFPRGTRIGVVSQTTMNSDEVAAAVAELKKSYDVEAMAEVCTATRDRQDAVRAFCRAIADARRETSSAVLVLGSRLSANCRRLAEIAEQCGVKAFLAGTMDELEGLDFSGVERLGVTSGASTPERFFDEAVKFLRRVPRHVAIIMDGNGRWATKRGKRRGEGHVAGAKTLGEVLRWCGERGIRYLTVYAFSTENWKRPKEEVEGLMSLFAKMLKAKERDFLKNGVRFRMIGRRGDLSEKLRATVEALEAKTRHFERQFIVAISYGGRAEIVDAVNAALKRGEPVTEETFRSYLYAPDVPDADLVIRTSGELRTSNFLLWESAYSEYYFTDVLWPDFSEADLDRALEAYAARHRRKGCVA
;
A
#
# COMPACT_ATOMS: atom_id res chain seq x y z
N MET A 1 -12.26 -16.82 -7.89
CA MET A 1 -11.02 -17.02 -7.10
C MET A 1 -11.30 -16.64 -5.66
N GLN A 2 -11.07 -17.53 -4.71
CA GLN A 2 -11.19 -17.27 -3.28
C GLN A 2 -9.85 -16.70 -2.77
N VAL A 3 -9.87 -15.50 -2.16
CA VAL A 3 -8.68 -14.84 -1.61
C VAL A 3 -8.62 -15.05 -0.10
N GLU A 4 -7.58 -15.72 0.36
CA GLU A 4 -7.31 -16.02 1.76
C GLU A 4 -6.07 -15.25 2.25
N ILE A 5 -6.22 -14.45 3.30
CA ILE A 5 -5.11 -13.67 3.86
C ILE A 5 -4.35 -14.53 4.87
N LEU A 6 -3.06 -14.73 4.60
CA LEU A 6 -2.17 -15.49 5.47
C LEU A 6 -1.54 -14.55 6.52
N GLN A 7 -1.77 -14.86 7.79
CA GLN A 7 -1.26 -14.05 8.92
C GLN A 7 0.08 -14.60 9.43
N PRO A 8 1.01 -13.73 9.87
CA PRO A 8 0.96 -12.27 9.84
C PRO A 8 1.33 -11.70 8.46
N HIS A 9 0.86 -10.48 8.15
CA HIS A 9 1.25 -9.70 6.97
C HIS A 9 1.69 -8.28 7.35
N GLY A 10 2.08 -7.46 6.37
CA GLY A 10 2.46 -6.06 6.58
C GLY A 10 3.83 -5.90 7.28
N LEU A 11 4.09 -4.69 7.78
CA LEU A 11 5.35 -4.35 8.43
C LEU A 11 5.57 -5.15 9.72
N CYS A 12 6.74 -5.75 9.89
CA CYS A 12 7.11 -6.29 11.20
C CYS A 12 7.47 -5.18 12.19
N ALA A 13 7.43 -5.48 13.50
CA ALA A 13 7.70 -4.49 14.54
C ALA A 13 9.07 -3.80 14.39
N GLY A 14 10.12 -4.55 14.02
CA GLY A 14 11.47 -4.01 13.83
C GLY A 14 11.55 -3.03 12.65
N VAL A 15 10.98 -3.42 11.50
CA VAL A 15 10.93 -2.57 10.30
C VAL A 15 10.05 -1.34 10.54
N ASN A 16 8.89 -1.52 11.16
CA ASN A 16 8.00 -0.40 11.49
C ASN A 16 8.69 0.63 12.39
N ALA A 17 9.43 0.19 13.41
CA ALA A 17 10.20 1.07 14.27
C ALA A 17 11.31 1.83 13.51
N ALA A 18 12.00 1.17 12.57
CA ALA A 18 13.01 1.80 11.73
C ALA A 18 12.39 2.89 10.84
N ILE A 19 11.30 2.57 10.14
CA ILE A 19 10.56 3.52 9.28
C ILE A 19 10.02 4.68 10.12
N ALA A 20 9.40 4.43 11.27
CA ALA A 20 8.84 5.47 12.13
C ALA A 20 9.91 6.44 12.67
N ARG A 21 11.15 5.98 12.86
CA ARG A 21 12.29 6.86 13.20
C ARG A 21 12.72 7.66 11.98
N ALA A 22 12.85 7.03 10.82
CA ALA A 22 13.28 7.68 9.59
C ALA A 22 12.29 8.77 9.15
N LEU A 23 10.98 8.54 9.22
CA LEU A 23 9.94 9.50 8.82
C LEU A 23 9.97 10.84 9.61
N LYS A 24 10.66 10.91 10.74
CA LYS A 24 10.86 12.15 11.52
C LYS A 24 12.00 13.00 11.01
N LEU A 25 12.82 12.48 10.10
CA LEU A 25 14.01 13.14 9.57
C LEU A 25 13.72 13.80 8.23
N ARG A 26 14.54 14.76 7.85
CA ARG A 26 14.49 15.46 6.57
C ARG A 26 15.91 15.73 6.09
N ASP A 27 16.13 15.69 4.79
CA ASP A 27 17.40 16.05 4.14
C ASP A 27 18.62 15.33 4.73
N VAL A 28 18.51 14.01 4.93
CA VAL A 28 19.54 13.18 5.54
C VAL A 28 20.08 12.12 4.56
N TYR A 29 21.23 11.56 4.88
CA TYR A 29 21.81 10.43 4.15
C TYR A 29 21.35 9.11 4.78
N CYS A 30 21.15 8.08 3.95
CA CYS A 30 20.89 6.72 4.41
C CYS A 30 21.93 5.78 3.79
N LEU A 31 22.63 5.05 4.65
CA LEU A 31 23.60 4.06 4.18
C LEU A 31 22.87 2.79 3.75
N HIS A 32 22.94 2.51 2.46
CA HIS A 32 22.10 1.53 1.76
C HIS A 32 20.59 1.85 1.88
N GLU A 33 19.76 0.97 1.36
CA GLU A 33 18.30 1.06 1.55
C GLU A 33 17.93 0.84 3.01
N LEU A 34 17.05 1.67 3.55
CA LEU A 34 16.55 1.52 4.93
C LEU A 34 15.96 0.13 5.15
N VAL A 35 15.18 -0.32 4.18
CA VAL A 35 14.59 -1.65 4.04
C VAL A 35 14.44 -1.97 2.55
N HIS A 36 14.41 -3.24 2.17
CA HIS A 36 14.20 -3.65 0.77
C HIS A 36 12.72 -3.57 0.40
N ASN A 37 12.26 -2.34 0.10
CA ASN A 37 10.91 -2.08 -0.38
C ASN A 37 10.86 -0.74 -1.13
N GLU A 38 10.54 -0.77 -2.41
CA GLU A 38 10.55 0.38 -3.32
C GLU A 38 9.59 1.47 -2.88
N ILE A 39 8.40 1.11 -2.38
CA ILE A 39 7.38 2.07 -1.90
C ILE A 39 7.92 2.88 -0.70
N VAL A 40 8.62 2.21 0.22
CA VAL A 40 9.23 2.88 1.38
C VAL A 40 10.38 3.77 0.93
N ILE A 41 11.18 3.32 -0.04
CA ILE A 41 12.29 4.10 -0.58
C ILE A 41 11.78 5.38 -1.25
N GLU A 42 10.73 5.31 -2.06
CA GLU A 42 10.12 6.48 -2.69
C GLU A 42 9.55 7.47 -1.66
N ASP A 43 8.87 6.99 -0.61
CA ASP A 43 8.41 7.84 0.48
C ASP A 43 9.56 8.59 1.16
N LEU A 44 10.68 7.91 1.40
CA LEU A 44 11.86 8.53 2.02
C LEU A 44 12.56 9.52 1.08
N LYS A 45 12.67 9.22 -0.23
CA LYS A 45 13.17 10.17 -1.24
C LYS A 45 12.35 11.47 -1.25
N ALA A 46 11.01 11.37 -1.16
CA ALA A 46 10.13 12.53 -1.07
C ALA A 46 10.37 13.40 0.19
N LEU A 47 11.01 12.85 1.23
CA LEU A 47 11.44 13.55 2.45
C LEU A 47 12.88 14.09 2.39
N GLY A 48 13.55 14.00 1.22
CA GLY A 48 14.91 14.46 1.01
C GLY A 48 15.99 13.46 1.42
N PHE A 49 15.67 12.16 1.58
CA PHE A 49 16.67 11.13 1.84
C PHE A 49 17.55 10.90 0.61
N ARG A 50 18.86 10.85 0.84
CA ARG A 50 19.89 10.54 -0.15
C ARG A 50 20.52 9.21 0.21
N PHE A 51 20.32 8.22 -0.64
CA PHE A 51 20.87 6.87 -0.41
C PHE A 51 22.28 6.81 -0.94
N VAL A 52 23.20 6.25 -0.14
CA VAL A 52 24.62 6.10 -0.46
C VAL A 52 25.08 4.67 -0.13
N ASP A 53 26.07 4.17 -0.88
CA ASP A 53 26.59 2.82 -0.67
C ASP A 53 27.74 2.78 0.34
N ARG A 54 28.41 3.90 0.56
CA ARG A 54 29.56 3.99 1.43
C ARG A 54 29.42 5.17 2.39
N VAL A 55 29.89 4.99 3.62
CA VAL A 55 29.85 6.04 4.64
C VAL A 55 30.78 7.22 4.29
N GLU A 56 31.80 6.95 3.47
CA GLU A 56 32.73 7.97 2.96
C GLU A 56 32.06 8.98 2.01
N ASP A 57 30.97 8.60 1.38
CA ASP A 57 30.22 9.47 0.45
C ASP A 57 29.31 10.45 1.20
N VAL A 58 29.17 10.30 2.52
CA VAL A 58 28.40 11.23 3.37
C VAL A 58 29.28 12.44 3.72
N PRO A 59 28.83 13.69 3.50
CA PRO A 59 29.57 14.88 3.92
C PRO A 59 29.86 14.90 5.43
N ALA A 60 31.06 15.34 5.81
CA ALA A 60 31.45 15.44 7.22
C ALA A 60 30.45 16.27 8.03
N GLY A 61 30.12 15.82 9.22
CA GLY A 61 29.15 16.48 10.12
C GLY A 61 27.68 16.30 9.74
N ALA A 62 27.36 15.68 8.59
CA ALA A 62 25.99 15.41 8.17
C ALA A 62 25.32 14.31 9.01
N THR A 63 23.99 14.21 8.88
CA THR A 63 23.23 13.13 9.52
C THR A 63 23.18 11.92 8.58
N VAL A 64 23.54 10.75 9.11
CA VAL A 64 23.44 9.46 8.42
C VAL A 64 22.52 8.49 9.18
N VAL A 65 21.66 7.81 8.46
CA VAL A 65 20.80 6.75 8.98
C VAL A 65 21.44 5.40 8.64
N PHE A 66 21.68 4.55 9.64
CA PHE A 66 22.03 3.16 9.43
C PHE A 66 20.76 2.33 9.28
N SER A 67 20.70 1.50 8.25
CA SER A 67 19.53 0.70 7.87
C SER A 67 19.14 -0.34 8.93
N ALA A 68 17.95 -0.91 8.79
CA ALA A 68 17.46 -1.98 9.65
C ALA A 68 18.36 -3.24 9.64
N HIS A 69 19.20 -3.40 8.62
CA HIS A 69 20.11 -4.55 8.44
C HIS A 69 21.37 -4.48 9.32
N GLY A 70 21.62 -3.34 9.98
CA GLY A 70 22.83 -3.12 10.77
C GLY A 70 24.06 -2.85 9.93
N VAL A 71 25.13 -2.47 10.60
CA VAL A 71 26.44 -2.15 9.99
C VAL A 71 27.59 -2.75 10.81
N SER A 72 28.72 -3.01 10.17
CA SER A 72 29.92 -3.49 10.86
C SER A 72 30.54 -2.43 11.79
N PRO A 73 31.36 -2.83 12.78
CA PRO A 73 32.10 -1.90 13.64
C PRO A 73 33.01 -0.96 12.84
N ALA A 74 33.59 -1.41 11.74
CA ALA A 74 34.43 -0.59 10.87
C ALA A 74 33.66 0.60 10.28
N VAL A 75 32.41 0.36 9.82
CA VAL A 75 31.52 1.41 9.31
C VAL A 75 31.16 2.41 10.42
N ARG A 76 30.91 1.95 11.64
CA ARG A 76 30.66 2.82 12.80
C ARG A 76 31.85 3.71 13.10
N ALA A 77 33.06 3.13 13.15
CA ALA A 77 34.29 3.89 13.38
C ALA A 77 34.55 4.92 12.27
N ALA A 78 34.30 4.57 11.00
CA ALA A 78 34.42 5.48 9.88
C ALA A 78 33.40 6.67 9.99
N ALA A 79 32.18 6.40 10.44
CA ALA A 79 31.20 7.45 10.67
C ALA A 79 31.62 8.41 11.82
N GLU A 80 32.15 7.88 12.92
CA GLU A 80 32.70 8.63 14.04
C GLU A 80 33.88 9.52 13.60
N ALA A 81 34.85 8.95 12.86
CA ALA A 81 36.02 9.68 12.35
C ALA A 81 35.64 10.86 11.45
N ARG A 82 34.45 10.82 10.82
CA ARG A 82 33.91 11.89 9.97
C ARG A 82 32.96 12.84 10.73
N ASN A 83 32.82 12.67 12.05
CA ASN A 83 31.89 13.44 12.90
C ASN A 83 30.44 13.38 12.39
N LEU A 84 29.98 12.25 11.84
CA LEU A 84 28.62 12.10 11.37
C LEU A 84 27.64 11.96 12.54
N LYS A 85 26.45 12.56 12.39
CA LYS A 85 25.34 12.39 13.34
C LYS A 85 24.61 11.10 12.98
N VAL A 86 24.90 10.00 13.70
CA VAL A 86 24.35 8.69 13.40
C VAL A 86 22.95 8.52 14.00
N VAL A 87 21.99 8.15 13.18
CA VAL A 87 20.67 7.64 13.59
C VAL A 87 20.64 6.14 13.28
N ASP A 88 20.84 5.34 14.30
CA ASP A 88 20.87 3.88 14.17
C ASP A 88 19.43 3.31 14.20
N THR A 89 18.99 2.71 13.10
CA THR A 89 17.69 2.06 12.97
C THR A 89 17.79 0.54 12.89
N THR A 90 18.94 -0.03 13.26
CA THR A 90 19.15 -1.48 13.27
C THR A 90 18.03 -2.22 13.99
N CYS A 91 17.47 -3.24 13.34
CA CYS A 91 16.45 -4.09 13.93
C CYS A 91 16.96 -4.76 15.22
N PRO A 92 16.19 -4.82 16.31
CA PRO A 92 16.61 -5.48 17.54
C PRO A 92 17.06 -6.94 17.39
N PHE A 93 16.43 -7.69 16.46
CA PHE A 93 16.84 -9.06 16.15
C PHE A 93 18.21 -9.09 15.46
N VAL A 94 18.45 -8.21 14.52
CA VAL A 94 19.77 -8.09 13.87
C VAL A 94 20.83 -7.67 14.89
N ALA A 95 20.53 -6.71 15.75
CA ALA A 95 21.42 -6.28 16.83
C ALA A 95 21.77 -7.44 17.82
N LYS A 96 20.79 -8.33 18.08
CA LYS A 96 21.02 -9.55 18.89
C LYS A 96 22.05 -10.48 18.23
N VAL A 97 21.94 -10.68 16.90
CA VAL A 97 22.88 -11.49 16.13
C VAL A 97 24.28 -10.87 16.12
N HIS A 98 24.40 -9.56 15.87
CA HIS A 98 25.66 -8.82 15.96
C HIS A 98 26.32 -9.00 17.35
N LYS A 99 25.54 -8.82 18.42
CA LYS A 99 26.05 -8.99 19.80
C LYS A 99 26.52 -10.43 20.07
N ALA A 100 25.79 -11.43 19.55
CA ALA A 100 26.20 -12.84 19.70
C ALA A 100 27.50 -13.12 18.96
N THR A 101 27.63 -12.64 17.73
CA THR A 101 28.84 -12.78 16.92
C THR A 101 30.06 -12.16 17.61
N ARG A 102 29.91 -10.94 18.11
CA ARG A 102 30.99 -10.24 18.86
C ARG A 102 31.41 -11.03 20.09
N ARG A 103 30.43 -11.55 20.87
CA ARG A 103 30.70 -12.37 22.05
C ARG A 103 31.50 -13.63 21.73
N PHE A 104 31.26 -14.31 20.61
CA PHE A 104 32.05 -15.46 20.18
C PHE A 104 33.47 -15.02 19.82
N ALA A 105 33.63 -13.95 19.04
CA ALA A 105 34.92 -13.42 18.65
C ALA A 105 35.77 -12.98 19.86
N GLU A 106 35.16 -12.30 20.86
CA GLU A 106 35.81 -11.89 22.12
C GLU A 106 36.34 -13.10 22.93
N LYS A 107 35.66 -14.23 22.86
CA LYS A 107 36.06 -15.48 23.49
C LYS A 107 37.10 -16.29 22.66
N GLY A 108 37.48 -15.81 21.49
CA GLY A 108 38.37 -16.54 20.59
C GLY A 108 37.69 -17.76 19.91
N VAL A 109 36.35 -17.81 19.88
CA VAL A 109 35.58 -18.88 19.25
C VAL A 109 35.33 -18.54 17.80
N PRO A 110 35.79 -19.37 16.82
CA PRO A 110 35.49 -19.17 15.40
C PRO A 110 33.99 -19.11 15.11
N VAL A 111 33.60 -18.25 14.19
CA VAL A 111 32.17 -18.00 13.88
C VAL A 111 31.79 -18.53 12.51
N VAL A 112 30.70 -19.27 12.44
CA VAL A 112 30.05 -19.67 11.19
C VAL A 112 28.75 -18.88 11.05
N VAL A 113 28.63 -18.12 9.98
CA VAL A 113 27.44 -17.35 9.62
C VAL A 113 26.67 -18.09 8.54
N ILE A 114 25.46 -18.55 8.82
CA ILE A 114 24.57 -19.17 7.82
C ILE A 114 23.80 -18.05 7.12
N GLY A 115 24.08 -17.83 5.83
CA GLY A 115 23.42 -16.75 5.07
C GLY A 115 23.98 -16.51 3.69
N ASP A 116 23.50 -15.46 3.04
CA ASP A 116 24.00 -14.99 1.75
C ASP A 116 25.15 -14.00 1.97
N PRO A 117 26.40 -14.32 1.56
CA PRO A 117 27.57 -13.44 1.77
C PRO A 117 27.46 -12.08 1.06
N GLN A 118 26.59 -11.96 0.06
CA GLN A 118 26.35 -10.70 -0.64
C GLN A 118 25.35 -9.80 0.09
N HIS A 119 24.58 -10.35 1.01
CA HIS A 119 23.54 -9.60 1.72
C HIS A 119 24.16 -8.63 2.74
N VAL A 120 23.64 -7.39 2.82
CA VAL A 120 24.16 -6.33 3.71
C VAL A 120 24.17 -6.74 5.18
N GLU A 121 23.14 -7.46 5.65
CA GLU A 121 23.07 -7.99 7.02
C GLU A 121 24.24 -8.95 7.30
N VAL A 122 24.51 -9.88 6.40
CA VAL A 122 25.60 -10.87 6.57
C VAL A 122 26.97 -10.19 6.58
N ARG A 123 27.20 -9.21 5.72
CA ARG A 123 28.44 -8.41 5.74
C ARG A 123 28.62 -7.68 7.07
N GLY A 124 27.55 -7.12 7.64
CA GLY A 124 27.56 -6.50 8.95
C GLY A 124 27.95 -7.50 10.06
N ILE A 125 27.37 -8.71 10.03
CA ILE A 125 27.65 -9.79 10.99
C ILE A 125 29.10 -10.29 10.87
N LEU A 126 29.60 -10.52 9.65
CA LEU A 126 30.98 -10.93 9.40
C LEU A 126 31.99 -9.91 9.95
N GLY A 127 31.72 -8.61 9.74
CA GLY A 127 32.54 -7.55 10.29
C GLY A 127 32.60 -7.52 11.83
N GLU A 128 31.57 -8.00 12.53
CA GLU A 128 31.61 -8.15 14.00
C GLU A 128 32.57 -9.27 14.44
N ALA A 129 32.70 -10.32 13.63
CA ALA A 129 33.64 -11.41 13.90
C ALA A 129 35.10 -11.03 13.65
N GLU A 130 35.38 -10.14 12.71
CA GLU A 130 36.70 -9.65 12.35
C GLU A 130 37.23 -8.56 13.29
N PHE A 131 36.38 -7.93 14.10
CA PHE A 131 36.72 -6.82 15.00
C PHE A 131 36.44 -7.20 16.47
N PRO A 132 37.35 -7.03 17.45
CA PRO A 132 38.62 -6.24 17.44
C PRO A 132 39.90 -7.08 17.32
N ARG A 133 39.84 -8.37 17.11
CA ARG A 133 41.02 -9.25 17.02
C ARG A 133 41.10 -9.89 15.64
N ALA A 134 42.05 -9.41 14.82
CA ALA A 134 42.49 -10.14 13.65
C ALA A 134 42.97 -11.54 14.09
N GLY A 135 42.35 -12.63 13.60
CA GLY A 135 42.79 -13.99 13.88
C GLY A 135 41.69 -14.95 14.40
N VAL A 136 40.51 -14.48 14.79
CA VAL A 136 39.38 -15.39 15.02
C VAL A 136 38.79 -15.76 13.65
N GLY A 137 38.84 -17.04 13.25
CA GLY A 137 38.30 -17.47 11.96
C GLY A 137 36.83 -17.20 11.81
N CYS A 138 36.44 -16.62 10.67
CA CYS A 138 35.04 -16.43 10.32
C CYS A 138 34.76 -17.12 8.99
N PHE A 139 33.62 -17.79 8.88
CA PHE A 139 33.20 -18.49 7.67
C PHE A 139 31.72 -18.26 7.39
N CYS A 140 31.40 -17.90 6.15
CA CYS A 140 30.01 -17.79 5.70
C CYS A 140 29.58 -19.09 5.02
N LEU A 141 28.64 -19.81 5.61
CA LEU A 141 28.00 -20.97 5.04
C LEU A 141 26.81 -20.53 4.18
N SER A 142 27.03 -20.54 2.87
CA SER A 142 26.00 -20.23 1.88
C SER A 142 25.16 -21.46 1.52
N ARG A 143 24.06 -21.25 0.78
CA ARG A 143 23.18 -22.34 0.27
C ARG A 143 23.89 -23.37 -0.61
N GLY A 144 24.97 -22.99 -1.25
CA GLY A 144 25.78 -23.93 -2.05
C GLY A 144 26.57 -24.94 -1.22
N GLY A 145 26.45 -24.89 0.10
CA GLY A 145 27.22 -25.73 1.02
C GLY A 145 28.63 -25.21 1.22
N GLY A 146 29.49 -26.06 1.73
CA GLY A 146 30.87 -25.80 2.07
C GLY A 146 31.21 -26.35 3.45
N GLN A 147 32.47 -26.67 3.69
CA GLN A 147 32.93 -27.02 5.03
C GLN A 147 33.70 -25.82 5.60
N PRO A 148 33.37 -25.38 6.84
CA PRO A 148 34.23 -24.42 7.50
C PRO A 148 35.68 -24.89 7.55
N PRO A 149 36.65 -24.00 7.33
CA PRO A 149 38.08 -24.37 7.24
C PRO A 149 38.69 -24.59 8.64
N PHE A 150 37.92 -25.15 9.56
CA PHE A 150 38.36 -25.40 10.94
C PHE A 150 38.63 -26.91 11.16
N PRO A 151 39.57 -27.28 12.02
CA PRO A 151 39.78 -28.68 12.40
C PRO A 151 38.51 -29.33 12.97
N ARG A 152 38.30 -30.64 12.72
CA ARG A 152 37.20 -31.38 13.34
C ARG A 152 37.30 -31.33 14.85
N GLY A 153 36.15 -31.22 15.53
CA GLY A 153 36.06 -31.08 16.98
C GLY A 153 36.27 -29.65 17.48
N THR A 154 36.62 -28.69 16.61
CA THR A 154 36.76 -27.31 17.03
C THR A 154 35.40 -26.79 17.56
N ARG A 155 35.45 -26.07 18.69
CA ARG A 155 34.27 -25.32 19.17
C ARG A 155 34.03 -24.12 18.27
N ILE A 156 32.81 -24.01 17.73
CA ILE A 156 32.42 -22.95 16.82
C ILE A 156 31.11 -22.28 17.33
N GLY A 157 31.03 -20.95 17.15
CA GLY A 157 29.80 -20.22 17.31
C GLY A 157 29.02 -20.17 16.00
N VAL A 158 27.77 -20.52 15.99
CA VAL A 158 26.92 -20.48 14.77
C VAL A 158 25.83 -19.47 14.92
N VAL A 159 25.75 -18.53 13.98
CA VAL A 159 24.71 -17.51 13.84
C VAL A 159 24.09 -17.58 12.46
N SER A 160 22.93 -16.97 12.26
CA SER A 160 22.25 -16.95 10.95
C SER A 160 21.75 -15.58 10.55
N GLN A 161 21.65 -15.34 9.26
CA GLN A 161 20.89 -14.23 8.71
C GLN A 161 19.41 -14.36 9.13
N THR A 162 18.80 -13.27 9.60
CA THR A 162 17.48 -13.29 10.24
C THR A 162 16.32 -13.65 9.30
N THR A 163 16.54 -13.60 7.98
CA THR A 163 15.56 -13.86 6.93
C THR A 163 15.72 -15.23 6.22
N MET A 164 16.55 -16.12 6.76
CA MET A 164 16.74 -17.46 6.21
C MET A 164 15.50 -18.35 6.38
N ASN A 165 15.48 -19.48 5.67
CA ASN A 165 14.48 -20.52 5.92
C ASN A 165 14.84 -21.26 7.22
N SER A 166 13.87 -21.37 8.13
CA SER A 166 14.06 -21.98 9.45
C SER A 166 14.54 -23.43 9.37
N ASP A 167 14.03 -24.21 8.40
CA ASP A 167 14.38 -25.63 8.24
C ASP A 167 15.79 -25.78 7.67
N GLU A 168 16.17 -24.90 6.71
CA GLU A 168 17.55 -24.88 6.16
C GLU A 168 18.56 -24.54 7.26
N VAL A 169 18.27 -23.57 8.12
CA VAL A 169 19.14 -23.21 9.25
C VAL A 169 19.27 -24.39 10.21
N ALA A 170 18.15 -25.03 10.56
CA ALA A 170 18.16 -26.19 11.45
C ALA A 170 18.97 -27.37 10.86
N ALA A 171 18.79 -27.66 9.56
CA ALA A 171 19.53 -28.68 8.85
C ALA A 171 21.05 -28.37 8.79
N ALA A 172 21.43 -27.12 8.49
CA ALA A 172 22.81 -26.68 8.48
C ALA A 172 23.47 -26.82 9.86
N VAL A 173 22.80 -26.42 10.93
CA VAL A 173 23.29 -26.60 12.31
C VAL A 173 23.44 -28.07 12.65
N ALA A 174 22.50 -28.93 12.25
CA ALA A 174 22.59 -30.37 12.49
C ALA A 174 23.78 -31.01 11.75
N GLU A 175 24.06 -30.56 10.53
CA GLU A 175 25.21 -31.01 9.75
C GLU A 175 26.55 -30.58 10.40
N LEU A 176 26.64 -29.32 10.83
CA LEU A 176 27.82 -28.80 11.52
C LEU A 176 28.12 -29.56 12.81
N LYS A 177 27.10 -29.96 13.56
CA LYS A 177 27.26 -30.78 14.81
C LYS A 177 27.90 -32.14 14.60
N LYS A 178 27.91 -32.68 13.37
CA LYS A 178 28.60 -33.95 13.08
C LYS A 178 30.13 -33.82 13.09
N SER A 179 30.64 -32.59 12.90
CA SER A 179 32.07 -32.34 12.74
C SER A 179 32.65 -31.37 13.77
N TYR A 180 31.81 -30.58 14.46
CA TYR A 180 32.24 -29.50 15.33
C TYR A 180 31.47 -29.51 16.67
N ASP A 181 32.07 -28.90 17.72
CA ASP A 181 31.38 -28.56 18.96
C ASP A 181 30.63 -27.24 18.75
N VAL A 182 29.33 -27.33 18.52
CA VAL A 182 28.50 -26.21 18.05
C VAL A 182 27.76 -25.52 19.20
N GLU A 183 28.10 -24.25 19.46
CA GLU A 183 27.28 -23.33 20.24
C GLU A 183 26.41 -22.47 19.26
N ALA A 184 25.14 -22.87 19.06
CA ALA A 184 24.27 -22.22 18.09
C ALA A 184 23.45 -21.10 18.74
N MET A 185 23.55 -19.89 18.16
CA MET A 185 22.60 -18.77 18.31
C MET A 185 21.96 -18.43 16.97
N ALA A 186 21.74 -19.46 16.17
CA ALA A 186 21.20 -19.37 14.81
C ALA A 186 19.67 -19.46 14.85
N GLU A 187 19.03 -18.32 15.07
CA GLU A 187 17.58 -18.22 15.09
C GLU A 187 17.10 -17.28 13.98
N VAL A 188 16.16 -17.75 13.18
CA VAL A 188 15.38 -16.92 12.28
C VAL A 188 14.45 -16.04 13.11
N CYS A 189 14.28 -14.76 12.75
CA CYS A 189 13.45 -13.87 13.53
C CYS A 189 11.98 -14.36 13.54
N THR A 190 11.27 -14.14 14.67
CA THR A 190 9.89 -14.61 14.84
C THR A 190 8.98 -14.16 13.73
N ALA A 191 9.09 -12.88 13.31
CA ALA A 191 8.29 -12.33 12.22
C ALA A 191 8.52 -13.04 10.87
N THR A 192 9.73 -13.52 10.59
CA THR A 192 10.04 -14.32 9.41
C THR A 192 9.48 -15.73 9.55
N ARG A 193 9.72 -16.39 10.70
CA ARG A 193 9.25 -17.74 10.97
C ARG A 193 7.73 -17.85 10.90
N ASP A 194 7.01 -16.94 11.57
CA ASP A 194 5.55 -16.97 11.61
C ASP A 194 4.94 -16.85 10.20
N ARG A 195 5.53 -16.03 9.31
CA ARG A 195 5.11 -15.95 7.89
C ARG A 195 5.40 -17.23 7.11
N GLN A 196 6.57 -17.82 7.33
CA GLN A 196 6.93 -19.11 6.71
C GLN A 196 5.95 -20.20 7.14
N ASP A 197 5.63 -20.25 8.42
CA ASP A 197 4.70 -21.24 8.98
C ASP A 197 3.28 -21.04 8.45
N ALA A 198 2.83 -19.79 8.24
CA ALA A 198 1.54 -19.49 7.63
C ALA A 198 1.47 -20.00 6.18
N VAL A 199 2.53 -19.79 5.37
CA VAL A 199 2.59 -20.33 4.00
C VAL A 199 2.57 -21.86 4.02
N ARG A 200 3.37 -22.51 4.88
CA ARG A 200 3.36 -23.98 5.02
C ARG A 200 1.99 -24.52 5.46
N ALA A 201 1.32 -23.82 6.40
CA ALA A 201 -0.01 -24.21 6.86
C ALA A 201 -1.04 -24.15 5.72
N PHE A 202 -1.01 -23.08 4.91
CA PHE A 202 -1.87 -22.96 3.74
C PHE A 202 -1.60 -24.07 2.73
N CYS A 203 -0.34 -24.36 2.40
CA CYS A 203 0.03 -25.43 1.48
C CYS A 203 -0.43 -26.82 1.99
N ARG A 204 -0.27 -27.09 3.29
CA ARG A 204 -0.77 -28.33 3.90
C ARG A 204 -2.28 -28.46 3.81
N ALA A 205 -3.02 -27.38 4.09
CA ALA A 205 -4.48 -27.37 4.00
C ALA A 205 -4.98 -27.63 2.56
N ILE A 206 -4.19 -27.26 1.53
CA ILE A 206 -4.47 -27.61 0.13
C ILE A 206 -4.26 -29.11 -0.10
N ALA A 207 -3.12 -29.65 0.33
CA ALA A 207 -2.78 -31.06 0.15
C ALA A 207 -3.79 -31.99 0.83
N ASP A 208 -4.26 -31.63 2.05
CA ASP A 208 -5.21 -32.41 2.83
C ASP A 208 -6.64 -32.39 2.23
N ALA A 209 -7.00 -31.35 1.47
CA ALA A 209 -8.35 -31.18 0.92
C ALA A 209 -8.72 -32.20 -0.17
N ARG A 210 -7.79 -33.04 -0.65
CA ARG A 210 -7.95 -34.06 -1.70
C ARG A 210 -8.75 -33.60 -2.94
N ARG A 211 -8.89 -32.29 -3.11
CA ARG A 211 -9.52 -31.68 -4.30
C ARG A 211 -8.41 -31.14 -5.18
N GLU A 212 -8.43 -31.48 -6.46
CA GLU A 212 -7.57 -30.86 -7.49
C GLU A 212 -7.96 -29.38 -7.73
N THR A 213 -8.07 -28.58 -6.66
CA THR A 213 -8.30 -27.16 -6.83
C THR A 213 -6.99 -26.49 -7.15
N SER A 214 -6.93 -25.80 -8.28
CA SER A 214 -5.77 -24.99 -8.64
C SER A 214 -5.57 -23.89 -7.61
N SER A 215 -4.49 -23.99 -6.84
CA SER A 215 -4.17 -23.05 -5.76
C SER A 215 -2.84 -22.39 -6.00
N ALA A 216 -2.69 -21.16 -5.52
CA ALA A 216 -1.45 -20.41 -5.61
C ALA A 216 -1.21 -19.59 -4.34
N VAL A 217 0.04 -19.14 -4.16
CA VAL A 217 0.42 -18.16 -3.13
C VAL A 217 0.89 -16.89 -3.83
N LEU A 218 0.38 -15.75 -3.40
CA LEU A 218 0.88 -14.43 -3.78
C LEU A 218 1.65 -13.83 -2.61
N VAL A 219 2.89 -13.48 -2.86
CA VAL A 219 3.74 -12.75 -1.93
C VAL A 219 3.81 -11.28 -2.36
N LEU A 220 3.30 -10.38 -1.54
CA LEU A 220 3.37 -8.94 -1.77
C LEU A 220 4.64 -8.36 -1.16
N GLY A 221 5.45 -7.67 -1.98
CA GLY A 221 6.69 -7.01 -1.57
C GLY A 221 7.78 -7.13 -2.60
N SER A 222 8.91 -6.45 -2.34
CA SER A 222 10.02 -6.33 -3.27
C SER A 222 10.66 -7.68 -3.64
N ARG A 223 10.99 -7.83 -4.94
CA ARG A 223 11.78 -8.96 -5.45
C ARG A 223 13.21 -8.96 -4.88
N LEU A 224 13.72 -7.81 -4.42
CA LEU A 224 15.02 -7.68 -3.78
C LEU A 224 15.01 -8.19 -2.33
N SER A 225 13.83 -8.24 -1.71
CA SER A 225 13.69 -8.71 -0.33
C SER A 225 13.95 -10.22 -0.22
N ALA A 226 14.98 -10.60 0.54
CA ALA A 226 15.29 -12.00 0.83
C ALA A 226 14.10 -12.73 1.49
N ASN A 227 13.33 -12.03 2.35
CA ASN A 227 12.16 -12.61 3.00
C ASN A 227 11.04 -12.90 1.98
N CYS A 228 10.75 -11.99 1.04
CA CYS A 228 9.73 -12.21 0.01
C CYS A 228 10.07 -13.40 -0.89
N ARG A 229 11.32 -13.44 -1.39
CA ARG A 229 11.78 -14.57 -2.21
C ARG A 229 11.66 -15.90 -1.47
N ARG A 230 12.02 -15.89 -0.18
CA ARG A 230 11.96 -17.09 0.65
C ARG A 230 10.54 -17.63 0.84
N LEU A 231 9.54 -16.73 1.00
CA LEU A 231 8.14 -17.14 1.11
C LEU A 231 7.62 -17.76 -0.19
N ALA A 232 8.00 -17.21 -1.34
CA ALA A 232 7.68 -17.80 -2.65
C ALA A 232 8.31 -19.18 -2.82
N GLU A 233 9.61 -19.31 -2.53
CA GLU A 233 10.34 -20.60 -2.59
C GLU A 233 9.71 -21.68 -1.69
N ILE A 234 9.24 -21.33 -0.49
CA ILE A 234 8.55 -22.28 0.41
C ILE A 234 7.24 -22.77 -0.23
N ALA A 235 6.45 -21.90 -0.86
CA ALA A 235 5.25 -22.31 -1.57
C ALA A 235 5.58 -23.27 -2.72
N GLU A 236 6.61 -22.96 -3.53
CA GLU A 236 7.06 -23.81 -4.64
C GLU A 236 7.61 -25.15 -4.16
N GLN A 237 8.36 -25.20 -3.06
CA GLN A 237 8.82 -26.43 -2.41
C GLN A 237 7.66 -27.31 -1.94
N CYS A 238 6.54 -26.72 -1.58
CA CYS A 238 5.32 -27.44 -1.25
C CYS A 238 4.48 -27.85 -2.49
N GLY A 239 4.97 -27.58 -3.72
CA GLY A 239 4.24 -27.89 -4.97
C GLY A 239 3.12 -26.92 -5.30
N VAL A 240 3.09 -25.74 -4.66
CA VAL A 240 2.09 -24.70 -4.89
C VAL A 240 2.71 -23.55 -5.69
N LYS A 241 2.05 -23.15 -6.81
CA LYS A 241 2.52 -22.02 -7.64
C LYS A 241 2.66 -20.75 -6.80
N ALA A 242 3.78 -20.04 -6.96
CA ALA A 242 4.00 -18.78 -6.28
C ALA A 242 4.04 -17.60 -7.26
N PHE A 243 3.46 -16.49 -6.83
CA PHE A 243 3.55 -15.18 -7.48
C PHE A 243 4.22 -14.18 -6.52
N LEU A 244 4.89 -13.18 -7.08
CA LEU A 244 5.50 -12.10 -6.32
C LEU A 244 5.24 -10.77 -7.02
N ALA A 245 4.75 -9.77 -6.28
CA ALA A 245 4.52 -8.42 -6.77
C ALA A 245 4.95 -7.38 -5.74
N GLY A 246 5.80 -6.43 -6.15
CA GLY A 246 6.30 -5.31 -5.34
C GLY A 246 5.49 -4.04 -5.50
N THR A 247 4.76 -3.90 -6.60
CA THR A 247 3.93 -2.74 -6.95
C THR A 247 2.55 -3.16 -7.45
N MET A 248 1.62 -2.20 -7.55
CA MET A 248 0.29 -2.47 -8.13
C MET A 248 0.40 -2.81 -9.62
N ASP A 249 1.28 -2.15 -10.38
CA ASP A 249 1.48 -2.43 -11.81
C ASP A 249 1.97 -3.86 -12.03
N GLU A 250 2.90 -4.34 -11.20
CA GLU A 250 3.34 -5.74 -11.24
C GLU A 250 2.20 -6.71 -10.91
N LEU A 251 1.35 -6.37 -9.91
CA LEU A 251 0.20 -7.18 -9.53
C LEU A 251 -0.86 -7.24 -10.64
N GLU A 252 -1.15 -6.11 -11.29
CA GLU A 252 -2.10 -6.02 -12.39
C GLU A 252 -1.63 -6.83 -13.63
N GLY A 253 -0.32 -6.96 -13.79
CA GLY A 253 0.30 -7.78 -14.86
C GLY A 253 0.32 -9.29 -14.59
N LEU A 254 -0.07 -9.76 -13.41
CA LEU A 254 -0.07 -11.19 -13.09
C LEU A 254 -1.30 -11.90 -13.63
N ASP A 255 -1.07 -13.08 -14.23
CA ASP A 255 -2.15 -13.96 -14.71
C ASP A 255 -2.54 -14.98 -13.63
N PHE A 256 -3.73 -14.80 -13.07
CA PHE A 256 -4.36 -15.71 -12.12
C PHE A 256 -5.39 -16.66 -12.79
N SER A 257 -5.36 -16.80 -14.11
CA SER A 257 -6.27 -17.71 -14.83
C SER A 257 -6.15 -19.12 -14.29
N GLY A 258 -7.29 -19.74 -14.02
CA GLY A 258 -7.35 -21.09 -13.45
C GLY A 258 -7.09 -21.18 -11.94
N VAL A 259 -6.68 -20.11 -11.26
CA VAL A 259 -6.49 -20.13 -9.80
C VAL A 259 -7.85 -20.04 -9.09
N GLU A 260 -8.21 -21.06 -8.33
CA GLU A 260 -9.44 -21.10 -7.53
C GLU A 260 -9.24 -20.57 -6.10
N ARG A 261 -8.09 -20.91 -5.49
CA ARG A 261 -7.71 -20.42 -4.14
C ARG A 261 -6.37 -19.70 -4.20
N LEU A 262 -6.35 -18.48 -3.71
CA LEU A 262 -5.15 -17.65 -3.64
C LEU A 262 -4.85 -17.28 -2.19
N GLY A 263 -3.78 -17.86 -1.62
CA GLY A 263 -3.21 -17.42 -0.36
C GLY A 263 -2.40 -16.14 -0.56
N VAL A 264 -2.71 -15.08 0.16
CA VAL A 264 -1.99 -13.79 0.05
C VAL A 264 -1.23 -13.51 1.31
N THR A 265 0.08 -13.34 1.19
CA THR A 265 0.99 -12.96 2.27
C THR A 265 1.85 -11.78 1.84
N SER A 266 2.71 -11.30 2.72
CA SER A 266 3.64 -10.22 2.39
C SER A 266 5.00 -10.35 3.07
N GLY A 267 5.99 -9.68 2.51
CA GLY A 267 7.27 -9.47 3.17
C GLY A 267 7.14 -8.61 4.43
N ALA A 268 8.13 -8.74 5.33
CA ALA A 268 8.19 -8.01 6.59
C ALA A 268 8.43 -6.48 6.42
N SER A 269 8.77 -6.03 5.22
CA SER A 269 8.97 -4.62 4.85
C SER A 269 7.85 -4.06 3.97
N THR A 270 6.75 -4.80 3.76
CA THR A 270 5.64 -4.38 2.90
C THR A 270 4.70 -3.43 3.67
N PRO A 271 4.48 -2.19 3.18
CA PRO A 271 3.54 -1.26 3.81
C PRO A 271 2.10 -1.80 3.81
N GLU A 272 1.39 -1.57 4.92
CA GLU A 272 -0.01 -1.99 5.08
C GLU A 272 -0.90 -1.43 3.96
N ARG A 273 -0.71 -0.16 3.59
CA ARG A 273 -1.46 0.49 2.50
C ARG A 273 -1.38 -0.26 1.16
N PHE A 274 -0.19 -0.78 0.82
CA PHE A 274 -0.01 -1.57 -0.40
C PHE A 274 -0.68 -2.94 -0.29
N PHE A 275 -0.54 -3.59 0.87
CA PHE A 275 -1.20 -4.86 1.13
C PHE A 275 -2.72 -4.74 1.01
N ASP A 276 -3.32 -3.74 1.66
CA ASP A 276 -4.76 -3.49 1.62
C ASP A 276 -5.27 -3.18 0.21
N GLU A 277 -4.51 -2.38 -0.54
CA GLU A 277 -4.84 -2.03 -1.92
C GLU A 277 -4.81 -3.28 -2.83
N ALA A 278 -3.77 -4.09 -2.69
CA ALA A 278 -3.64 -5.35 -3.41
C ALA A 278 -4.78 -6.34 -3.10
N VAL A 279 -5.15 -6.50 -1.82
CA VAL A 279 -6.27 -7.37 -1.42
C VAL A 279 -7.60 -6.87 -1.99
N LYS A 280 -7.83 -5.55 -1.99
CA LYS A 280 -9.04 -4.96 -2.62
C LYS A 280 -9.08 -5.23 -4.13
N PHE A 281 -7.97 -5.05 -4.82
CA PHE A 281 -7.83 -5.37 -6.23
C PHE A 281 -8.15 -6.85 -6.50
N LEU A 282 -7.55 -7.76 -5.73
CA LEU A 282 -7.77 -9.21 -5.87
C LEU A 282 -9.22 -9.62 -5.58
N ARG A 283 -9.88 -8.96 -4.63
CA ARG A 283 -11.30 -9.13 -4.32
C ARG A 283 -12.21 -8.37 -5.28
N ARG A 284 -11.63 -7.66 -6.26
CA ARG A 284 -12.34 -6.84 -7.25
C ARG A 284 -13.24 -5.77 -6.61
N VAL A 285 -12.75 -5.10 -5.57
CA VAL A 285 -13.42 -3.94 -4.98
C VAL A 285 -12.98 -2.69 -5.77
N PRO A 286 -13.91 -1.86 -6.29
CA PRO A 286 -13.54 -0.62 -6.98
C PRO A 286 -12.83 0.35 -6.02
N ARG A 287 -11.77 0.99 -6.49
CA ARG A 287 -11.06 2.05 -5.75
C ARG A 287 -11.88 3.34 -5.73
N HIS A 288 -12.52 3.64 -6.87
CA HIS A 288 -13.29 4.86 -7.08
C HIS A 288 -14.68 4.53 -7.59
N VAL A 289 -15.69 4.86 -6.79
CA VAL A 289 -17.10 4.79 -7.15
C VAL A 289 -17.62 6.19 -7.40
N ALA A 290 -18.27 6.38 -8.54
CA ALA A 290 -18.94 7.64 -8.90
C ALA A 290 -20.45 7.42 -8.97
N ILE A 291 -21.27 8.33 -8.40
CA ILE A 291 -22.73 8.13 -8.31
C ILE A 291 -23.48 9.32 -8.89
N ILE A 292 -24.37 9.05 -9.84
CA ILE A 292 -25.36 9.99 -10.33
C ILE A 292 -26.65 9.78 -9.52
N MET A 293 -26.89 10.67 -8.57
CA MET A 293 -27.96 10.61 -7.58
C MET A 293 -29.30 11.08 -8.15
N ASP A 294 -29.87 10.32 -9.10
CA ASP A 294 -31.11 10.69 -9.78
C ASP A 294 -32.36 10.12 -9.10
N GLY A 295 -33.49 10.83 -9.26
CA GLY A 295 -34.79 10.37 -8.79
C GLY A 295 -35.35 11.08 -7.58
N ASN A 296 -34.65 12.04 -6.96
CA ASN A 296 -35.13 12.79 -5.79
C ASN A 296 -36.53 13.43 -6.00
N GLY A 297 -36.71 14.13 -7.12
CA GLY A 297 -37.97 14.76 -7.45
C GLY A 297 -39.11 13.75 -7.69
N ARG A 298 -38.82 12.69 -8.47
CA ARG A 298 -39.79 11.59 -8.75
C ARG A 298 -40.20 10.87 -7.47
N TRP A 299 -39.25 10.64 -6.56
CA TRP A 299 -39.53 10.07 -5.25
C TRP A 299 -40.52 10.89 -4.43
N ALA A 300 -40.32 12.21 -4.37
CA ALA A 300 -41.23 13.12 -3.67
C ALA A 300 -42.62 13.15 -4.30
N THR A 301 -42.70 13.31 -5.62
CA THR A 301 -43.95 13.33 -6.36
C THR A 301 -44.77 12.04 -6.18
N LYS A 302 -44.14 10.86 -6.26
CA LYS A 302 -44.81 9.57 -6.01
C LYS A 302 -45.41 9.46 -4.59
N ARG A 303 -44.95 10.28 -3.64
CA ARG A 303 -45.41 10.30 -2.22
C ARG A 303 -46.19 11.52 -1.86
N GLY A 304 -46.66 12.33 -2.85
CA GLY A 304 -47.42 13.55 -2.61
C GLY A 304 -46.62 14.64 -1.87
N LYS A 305 -45.27 14.57 -1.94
CA LYS A 305 -44.38 15.52 -1.27
C LYS A 305 -43.82 16.56 -2.25
N ARG A 306 -43.35 17.69 -1.71
CA ARG A 306 -42.66 18.69 -2.51
C ARG A 306 -41.28 18.20 -2.95
N ARG A 307 -40.80 18.59 -4.13
CA ARG A 307 -39.48 18.18 -4.68
C ARG A 307 -38.32 18.39 -3.72
N GLY A 308 -38.36 19.50 -2.95
CA GLY A 308 -37.33 19.80 -1.94
C GLY A 308 -37.24 18.75 -0.83
N GLU A 309 -38.33 18.10 -0.46
CA GLU A 309 -38.33 17.03 0.54
C GLU A 309 -37.65 15.78 0.01
N GLY A 310 -37.73 15.52 -1.31
CA GLY A 310 -36.96 14.45 -1.96
C GLY A 310 -35.42 14.70 -1.91
N HIS A 311 -35.01 15.95 -2.07
CA HIS A 311 -33.59 16.30 -1.93
C HIS A 311 -33.08 16.14 -0.49
N VAL A 312 -33.91 16.48 0.50
CA VAL A 312 -33.58 16.26 1.92
C VAL A 312 -33.49 14.76 2.23
N ALA A 313 -34.39 13.94 1.70
CA ALA A 313 -34.32 12.49 1.85
C ALA A 313 -33.06 11.90 1.18
N GLY A 314 -32.78 12.33 -0.06
CA GLY A 314 -31.55 11.90 -0.77
C GLY A 314 -30.25 12.32 -0.09
N ALA A 315 -30.26 13.43 0.64
CA ALA A 315 -29.15 13.88 1.45
C ALA A 315 -28.86 12.94 2.65
N LYS A 316 -29.89 12.34 3.25
CA LYS A 316 -29.74 11.31 4.29
C LYS A 316 -29.14 10.03 3.70
N THR A 317 -29.67 9.57 2.57
CA THR A 317 -29.17 8.41 1.84
C THR A 317 -27.67 8.58 1.49
N LEU A 318 -27.26 9.78 1.06
CA LEU A 318 -25.84 10.07 0.78
C LEU A 318 -24.95 9.85 2.01
N GLY A 319 -25.43 10.23 3.20
CA GLY A 319 -24.69 9.99 4.45
C GLY A 319 -24.47 8.50 4.73
N GLU A 320 -25.48 7.66 4.47
CA GLU A 320 -25.39 6.22 4.62
C GLU A 320 -24.47 5.59 3.55
N VAL A 321 -24.62 5.99 2.30
CA VAL A 321 -23.76 5.51 1.20
C VAL A 321 -22.29 5.83 1.46
N LEU A 322 -21.98 7.02 1.99
CA LEU A 322 -20.61 7.36 2.35
C LEU A 322 -20.04 6.42 3.44
N ARG A 323 -20.87 6.04 4.41
CA ARG A 323 -20.51 5.06 5.44
C ARG A 323 -20.31 3.68 4.81
N TRP A 324 -21.26 3.15 4.04
CA TRP A 324 -21.19 1.84 3.40
C TRP A 324 -20.00 1.70 2.45
N CYS A 325 -19.70 2.74 1.68
CA CYS A 325 -18.49 2.78 0.85
C CYS A 325 -17.21 2.67 1.70
N GLY A 326 -17.18 3.35 2.84
CA GLY A 326 -16.05 3.29 3.76
C GLY A 326 -15.85 1.91 4.37
N GLU A 327 -16.93 1.25 4.81
CA GLU A 327 -16.91 -0.11 5.36
C GLU A 327 -16.42 -1.17 4.35
N ARG A 328 -16.71 -0.94 3.07
CA ARG A 328 -16.24 -1.80 1.96
C ARG A 328 -14.86 -1.43 1.43
N GLY A 329 -14.22 -0.43 2.06
CA GLY A 329 -12.86 -0.02 1.72
C GLY A 329 -12.73 0.77 0.41
N ILE A 330 -13.82 1.32 -0.12
CA ILE A 330 -13.79 2.23 -1.27
C ILE A 330 -13.10 3.52 -0.84
N ARG A 331 -12.03 3.87 -1.56
CA ARG A 331 -11.17 5.01 -1.19
C ARG A 331 -11.71 6.35 -1.69
N TYR A 332 -12.30 6.35 -2.90
CA TYR A 332 -12.82 7.55 -3.55
C TYR A 332 -14.31 7.39 -3.82
N LEU A 333 -15.11 8.33 -3.35
CA LEU A 333 -16.52 8.42 -3.68
C LEU A 333 -16.80 9.78 -4.29
N THR A 334 -17.14 9.82 -5.59
CA THR A 334 -17.57 11.04 -6.28
C THR A 334 -19.08 11.03 -6.49
N VAL A 335 -19.77 12.10 -6.14
CA VAL A 335 -21.21 12.23 -6.31
C VAL A 335 -21.59 13.44 -7.15
N TYR A 336 -22.56 13.26 -8.06
CA TYR A 336 -23.08 14.33 -8.89
C TYR A 336 -24.20 15.06 -8.18
N ALA A 337 -23.89 16.17 -7.52
CA ALA A 337 -24.85 16.92 -6.71
C ALA A 337 -25.56 18.03 -7.50
N PHE A 338 -24.85 18.75 -8.40
CA PHE A 338 -25.43 19.85 -9.16
C PHE A 338 -24.66 20.08 -10.47
N SER A 339 -25.35 19.90 -11.62
CA SER A 339 -24.73 20.11 -12.93
C SER A 339 -24.75 21.57 -13.37
N THR A 340 -23.89 21.92 -14.35
CA THR A 340 -23.92 23.25 -15.01
C THR A 340 -25.27 23.56 -15.63
N GLU A 341 -26.00 22.57 -16.13
CA GLU A 341 -27.33 22.72 -16.71
C GLU A 341 -28.40 23.02 -15.65
N ASN A 342 -28.17 22.63 -14.39
CA ASN A 342 -29.16 22.86 -13.31
C ASN A 342 -29.32 24.32 -12.92
N TRP A 343 -28.39 25.21 -13.29
CA TRP A 343 -28.59 26.66 -13.14
C TRP A 343 -29.78 27.20 -13.90
N LYS A 344 -30.26 26.49 -14.93
CA LYS A 344 -31.46 26.84 -15.70
C LYS A 344 -32.77 26.50 -14.99
N ARG A 345 -32.72 25.84 -13.83
CA ARG A 345 -33.90 25.52 -13.02
C ARG A 345 -34.52 26.80 -12.38
N PRO A 346 -35.76 26.73 -11.91
CA PRO A 346 -36.36 27.85 -11.16
C PRO A 346 -35.45 28.31 -10.03
N LYS A 347 -35.32 29.62 -9.87
CA LYS A 347 -34.38 30.26 -8.92
C LYS A 347 -34.57 29.75 -7.49
N GLU A 348 -35.82 29.57 -7.05
CA GLU A 348 -36.18 29.05 -5.72
C GLU A 348 -35.64 27.62 -5.50
N GLU A 349 -35.70 26.76 -6.53
CA GLU A 349 -35.14 25.38 -6.46
C GLU A 349 -33.62 25.42 -6.33
N VAL A 350 -32.93 26.25 -7.12
CA VAL A 350 -31.49 26.44 -7.06
C VAL A 350 -31.04 26.97 -5.70
N GLU A 351 -31.70 28.03 -5.20
CA GLU A 351 -31.38 28.59 -3.87
C GLU A 351 -31.62 27.58 -2.75
N GLY A 352 -32.68 26.79 -2.85
CA GLY A 352 -33.02 25.73 -1.92
C GLY A 352 -31.92 24.64 -1.89
N LEU A 353 -31.42 24.21 -3.06
CA LEU A 353 -30.35 23.23 -3.19
C LEU A 353 -29.04 23.75 -2.64
N MET A 354 -28.64 24.99 -2.95
CA MET A 354 -27.42 25.60 -2.42
C MET A 354 -27.47 25.78 -0.90
N SER A 355 -28.65 26.16 -0.35
CA SER A 355 -28.86 26.22 1.09
C SER A 355 -28.78 24.86 1.76
N LEU A 356 -29.37 23.83 1.16
CA LEU A 356 -29.26 22.43 1.66
C LEU A 356 -27.85 21.98 1.68
N PHE A 357 -27.08 22.21 0.61
CA PHE A 357 -25.69 21.86 0.53
C PHE A 357 -24.83 22.54 1.62
N ALA A 358 -25.00 23.86 1.81
CA ALA A 358 -24.32 24.59 2.87
C ALA A 358 -24.61 24.04 4.27
N LYS A 359 -25.91 23.69 4.53
CA LYS A 359 -26.31 23.05 5.80
C LYS A 359 -25.66 21.68 6.00
N MET A 360 -25.62 20.86 4.95
CA MET A 360 -25.00 19.53 5.00
C MET A 360 -23.51 19.60 5.29
N LEU A 361 -22.77 20.49 4.64
CA LEU A 361 -21.32 20.66 4.89
C LEU A 361 -21.04 20.95 6.37
N LYS A 362 -21.80 21.89 6.96
CA LYS A 362 -21.68 22.25 8.38
C LYS A 362 -22.04 21.09 9.31
N ALA A 363 -23.12 20.37 9.00
CA ALA A 363 -23.58 19.26 9.82
C ALA A 363 -22.61 18.07 9.79
N LYS A 364 -21.95 17.84 8.65
CA LYS A 364 -21.08 16.70 8.42
C LYS A 364 -19.58 16.95 8.70
N GLU A 365 -19.18 18.18 9.00
CA GLU A 365 -17.78 18.52 9.29
C GLU A 365 -17.17 17.63 10.38
N ARG A 366 -17.90 17.46 11.51
CA ARG A 366 -17.42 16.59 12.61
C ARG A 366 -17.31 15.13 12.20
N ASP A 367 -18.22 14.64 11.38
CA ASP A 367 -18.21 13.27 10.88
C ASP A 367 -17.01 13.04 9.96
N PHE A 368 -16.69 13.98 9.07
CA PHE A 368 -15.50 13.90 8.20
C PHE A 368 -14.19 13.84 8.99
N LEU A 369 -14.06 14.72 9.99
CA LEU A 369 -12.88 14.77 10.85
C LEU A 369 -12.73 13.48 11.68
N LYS A 370 -13.83 13.00 12.29
CA LYS A 370 -13.85 11.79 13.10
C LYS A 370 -13.51 10.53 12.30
N ASN A 371 -14.02 10.45 11.07
CA ASN A 371 -13.90 9.24 10.24
C ASN A 371 -12.74 9.31 9.24
N GLY A 372 -11.86 10.32 9.31
CA GLY A 372 -10.71 10.46 8.44
C GLY A 372 -11.07 10.59 6.96
N VAL A 373 -12.10 11.42 6.63
CA VAL A 373 -12.57 11.63 5.26
C VAL A 373 -12.16 13.01 4.77
N ARG A 374 -11.36 13.05 3.70
CA ARG A 374 -11.04 14.26 2.96
C ARG A 374 -12.24 14.68 2.11
N PHE A 375 -12.78 15.84 2.40
CA PHE A 375 -13.80 16.46 1.57
C PHE A 375 -13.16 17.22 0.41
N ARG A 376 -13.74 17.12 -0.79
CA ARG A 376 -13.34 17.90 -1.98
C ARG A 376 -14.57 18.31 -2.78
N MET A 377 -14.48 19.47 -3.43
CA MET A 377 -15.43 19.91 -4.42
C MET A 377 -14.75 20.00 -5.79
N ILE A 378 -15.40 19.46 -6.81
CA ILE A 378 -15.05 19.64 -8.23
C ILE A 378 -16.14 20.45 -8.95
N GLY A 379 -15.73 21.19 -9.98
CA GLY A 379 -16.61 22.08 -10.75
C GLY A 379 -16.26 23.56 -10.59
N ARG A 380 -17.07 24.43 -11.19
CA ARG A 380 -16.82 25.88 -11.27
C ARG A 380 -17.13 26.59 -9.95
N ARG A 381 -16.11 26.82 -9.15
CA ARG A 381 -16.22 27.50 -7.83
C ARG A 381 -16.70 28.94 -7.94
N GLY A 382 -16.42 29.59 -9.06
CA GLY A 382 -16.85 30.99 -9.32
C GLY A 382 -18.34 31.17 -9.41
N ASP A 383 -19.11 30.11 -9.69
CA ASP A 383 -20.57 30.17 -9.78
C ASP A 383 -21.24 30.12 -8.39
N LEU A 384 -20.50 29.78 -7.34
CA LEU A 384 -20.99 29.71 -5.97
C LEU A 384 -21.00 31.10 -5.30
N SER A 385 -21.92 31.30 -4.36
CA SER A 385 -21.86 32.48 -3.49
C SER A 385 -20.55 32.47 -2.69
N GLU A 386 -20.00 33.66 -2.40
CA GLU A 386 -18.75 33.82 -1.65
C GLU A 386 -18.81 33.08 -0.30
N LYS A 387 -19.91 33.15 0.41
CA LYS A 387 -20.12 32.45 1.68
C LYS A 387 -20.04 30.93 1.55
N LEU A 388 -20.59 30.35 0.49
CA LEU A 388 -20.57 28.90 0.25
C LEU A 388 -19.17 28.47 -0.16
N ARG A 389 -18.52 29.24 -1.04
CA ARG A 389 -17.13 29.01 -1.45
C ARG A 389 -16.19 28.99 -0.26
N ALA A 390 -16.24 29.99 0.60
CA ALA A 390 -15.42 30.05 1.82
C ALA A 390 -15.68 28.84 2.75
N THR A 391 -16.94 28.36 2.85
CA THR A 391 -17.26 27.16 3.66
C THR A 391 -16.64 25.90 3.05
N VAL A 392 -16.68 25.75 1.74
CA VAL A 392 -16.04 24.63 1.00
C VAL A 392 -14.53 24.64 1.22
N GLU A 393 -13.89 25.77 0.98
CA GLU A 393 -12.42 25.93 1.11
C GLU A 393 -11.94 25.65 2.55
N ALA A 394 -12.67 26.14 3.54
CA ALA A 394 -12.36 25.88 4.95
C ALA A 394 -12.43 24.38 5.30
N LEU A 395 -13.44 23.67 4.80
CA LEU A 395 -13.59 22.24 5.04
C LEU A 395 -12.53 21.42 4.30
N GLU A 396 -12.23 21.77 3.06
CA GLU A 396 -11.13 21.15 2.29
C GLU A 396 -9.79 21.30 3.02
N ALA A 397 -9.48 22.51 3.52
CA ALA A 397 -8.25 22.77 4.27
C ALA A 397 -8.14 21.94 5.55
N LYS A 398 -9.25 21.81 6.32
CA LYS A 398 -9.28 21.01 7.56
C LYS A 398 -9.10 19.52 7.32
N THR A 399 -9.56 19.01 6.17
CA THR A 399 -9.60 17.57 5.89
C THR A 399 -8.51 17.10 4.89
N ARG A 400 -7.65 18.00 4.39
CA ARG A 400 -6.68 17.75 3.30
C ARG A 400 -5.70 16.61 3.55
N HIS A 401 -5.46 16.29 4.82
CA HIS A 401 -4.47 15.30 5.25
C HIS A 401 -5.01 13.85 5.30
N PHE A 402 -6.32 13.67 5.09
CA PHE A 402 -6.93 12.35 5.07
C PHE A 402 -6.82 11.70 3.69
N GLU A 403 -6.67 10.38 3.65
CA GLU A 403 -6.50 9.61 2.42
C GLU A 403 -7.82 9.23 1.73
N ARG A 404 -8.84 8.83 2.53
CA ARG A 404 -10.17 8.50 2.00
C ARG A 404 -10.90 9.77 1.57
N GLN A 405 -11.38 9.83 0.33
CA GLN A 405 -11.90 11.06 -0.25
C GLN A 405 -13.38 10.97 -0.59
N PHE A 406 -14.11 12.00 -0.19
CA PHE A 406 -15.47 12.27 -0.62
C PHE A 406 -15.50 13.52 -1.51
N ILE A 407 -15.86 13.32 -2.77
CA ILE A 407 -15.76 14.33 -3.82
C ILE A 407 -17.17 14.68 -4.27
N VAL A 408 -17.51 15.97 -4.25
CA VAL A 408 -18.85 16.46 -4.64
C VAL A 408 -18.74 17.34 -5.87
N ALA A 409 -19.37 16.89 -6.96
CA ALA A 409 -19.45 17.64 -8.21
C ALA A 409 -20.60 18.66 -8.15
N ILE A 410 -20.25 19.96 -8.09
CA ILE A 410 -21.20 21.10 -8.01
C ILE A 410 -20.84 22.14 -9.05
N SER A 411 -21.83 22.65 -9.75
CA SER A 411 -21.63 23.44 -10.97
C SER A 411 -20.65 22.75 -11.90
N TYR A 412 -20.85 21.45 -12.04
CA TYR A 412 -19.95 20.54 -12.74
C TYR A 412 -20.56 20.08 -14.07
N GLY A 413 -19.72 19.87 -15.06
CA GLY A 413 -20.04 19.19 -16.30
C GLY A 413 -18.73 18.79 -16.99
N GLY A 414 -18.62 17.55 -17.43
CA GLY A 414 -17.38 17.03 -18.03
C GLY A 414 -16.92 17.81 -19.26
N ARG A 415 -17.85 18.31 -20.10
CA ARG A 415 -17.49 19.21 -21.20
C ARG A 415 -16.91 20.54 -20.71
N ALA A 416 -17.47 21.09 -19.62
CA ALA A 416 -16.97 22.33 -19.01
C ALA A 416 -15.58 22.10 -18.40
N GLU A 417 -15.37 20.99 -17.70
CA GLU A 417 -14.07 20.61 -17.14
C GLU A 417 -13.00 20.49 -18.21
N ILE A 418 -13.28 19.76 -19.30
CA ILE A 418 -12.34 19.63 -20.43
C ILE A 418 -11.98 21.00 -21.01
N VAL A 419 -12.97 21.88 -21.24
CA VAL A 419 -12.71 23.23 -21.78
C VAL A 419 -11.92 24.08 -20.78
N ASP A 420 -12.23 24.00 -19.49
CA ASP A 420 -11.49 24.73 -18.44
C ASP A 420 -10.05 24.21 -18.33
N ALA A 421 -9.83 22.90 -18.46
CA ALA A 421 -8.51 22.27 -18.49
C ALA A 421 -7.69 22.70 -19.73
N VAL A 422 -8.29 22.71 -20.92
CA VAL A 422 -7.65 23.23 -22.14
C VAL A 422 -7.24 24.69 -21.97
N ASN A 423 -8.13 25.55 -21.44
CA ASN A 423 -7.81 26.95 -21.18
C ASN A 423 -6.68 27.13 -20.15
N ALA A 424 -6.60 26.26 -19.15
CA ALA A 424 -5.52 26.25 -18.17
C ALA A 424 -4.18 25.83 -18.81
N ALA A 425 -4.19 24.83 -19.69
CA ALA A 425 -3.01 24.39 -20.44
C ALA A 425 -2.49 25.47 -21.40
N LEU A 426 -3.39 26.12 -22.15
CA LEU A 426 -3.04 27.21 -23.05
C LEU A 426 -2.35 28.39 -22.34
N LYS A 427 -2.75 28.70 -21.10
CA LYS A 427 -2.10 29.74 -20.28
C LYS A 427 -0.67 29.40 -19.90
N ARG A 428 -0.29 28.12 -19.83
CA ARG A 428 1.09 27.68 -19.58
C ARG A 428 1.96 27.66 -20.84
N GLY A 429 1.34 27.58 -22.02
CA GLY A 429 2.06 27.57 -23.30
C GLY A 429 2.82 26.27 -23.58
N GLU A 430 2.53 25.19 -22.86
CA GLU A 430 3.18 23.89 -23.01
C GLU A 430 2.32 22.95 -23.86
N PRO A 431 2.92 22.11 -24.73
CA PRO A 431 2.21 21.04 -25.40
C PRO A 431 1.59 20.07 -24.41
N VAL A 432 0.37 19.63 -24.68
CA VAL A 432 -0.37 18.71 -23.80
C VAL A 432 -0.47 17.35 -24.46
N THR A 433 -0.10 16.28 -23.72
CA THR A 433 -0.36 14.89 -24.08
C THR A 433 -1.54 14.37 -23.26
N GLU A 434 -2.02 13.16 -23.53
CA GLU A 434 -3.09 12.52 -22.76
C GLU A 434 -2.69 12.38 -21.28
N GLU A 435 -1.42 12.02 -21.01
CA GLU A 435 -0.89 11.87 -19.65
C GLU A 435 -0.80 13.22 -18.93
N THR A 436 -0.28 14.26 -19.60
CA THR A 436 -0.11 15.59 -18.98
C THR A 436 -1.42 16.35 -18.86
N PHE A 437 -2.43 16.07 -19.72
CA PHE A 437 -3.73 16.71 -19.68
C PHE A 437 -4.45 16.51 -18.35
N ARG A 438 -4.28 15.32 -17.75
CA ARG A 438 -4.84 14.99 -16.43
C ARG A 438 -4.48 16.03 -15.37
N SER A 439 -3.27 16.61 -15.42
CA SER A 439 -2.81 17.62 -14.45
C SER A 439 -3.62 18.92 -14.44
N TYR A 440 -4.44 19.15 -15.45
CA TYR A 440 -5.28 20.35 -15.60
C TYR A 440 -6.74 20.12 -15.21
N LEU A 441 -7.16 18.88 -14.95
CA LEU A 441 -8.50 18.55 -14.47
C LEU A 441 -8.73 19.09 -13.06
N TYR A 442 -9.99 19.15 -12.61
CA TYR A 442 -10.35 19.71 -11.30
C TYR A 442 -9.79 18.91 -10.10
N ALA A 443 -9.54 17.59 -10.29
CA ALA A 443 -8.98 16.72 -9.27
C ALA A 443 -7.92 15.76 -9.86
N PRO A 444 -6.74 16.27 -10.27
CA PRO A 444 -5.75 15.51 -11.03
C PRO A 444 -5.14 14.31 -10.27
N ASP A 445 -5.14 14.36 -8.94
CA ASP A 445 -4.64 13.32 -8.03
C ASP A 445 -5.68 12.22 -7.70
N VAL A 446 -6.92 12.37 -8.18
CA VAL A 446 -7.97 11.35 -8.04
C VAL A 446 -7.92 10.40 -9.23
N PRO A 447 -7.87 9.07 -9.03
CA PRO A 447 -7.87 8.13 -10.14
C PRO A 447 -9.20 8.16 -10.91
N ASP A 448 -9.20 7.64 -12.13
CA ASP A 448 -10.42 7.43 -12.91
C ASP A 448 -11.45 6.61 -12.12
N ALA A 449 -12.73 6.83 -12.42
CA ALA A 449 -13.79 6.07 -11.79
C ALA A 449 -13.76 4.61 -12.28
N ASP A 450 -13.73 3.67 -11.34
CA ASP A 450 -13.84 2.25 -11.68
C ASP A 450 -15.27 1.86 -11.98
N LEU A 451 -16.21 2.38 -11.19
CA LEU A 451 -17.64 2.08 -11.27
C LEU A 451 -18.47 3.38 -11.22
N VAL A 452 -19.30 3.58 -12.22
CA VAL A 452 -20.30 4.65 -12.23
C VAL A 452 -21.68 4.05 -11.98
N ILE A 453 -22.33 4.44 -10.90
CA ILE A 453 -23.69 4.03 -10.55
C ILE A 453 -24.67 5.15 -10.90
N ARG A 454 -25.75 4.84 -11.61
CA ARG A 454 -26.86 5.77 -11.80
C ARG A 454 -28.17 5.16 -11.37
N THR A 455 -28.89 5.91 -10.53
CA THR A 455 -30.22 5.53 -10.01
C THR A 455 -31.35 6.04 -10.92
N SER A 456 -32.54 5.51 -10.73
CA SER A 456 -33.80 5.93 -11.32
C SER A 456 -34.06 5.53 -12.77
N GLY A 457 -33.40 4.46 -13.29
CA GLY A 457 -33.68 3.86 -14.60
C GLY A 457 -33.19 4.62 -15.83
N GLU A 458 -32.40 5.67 -15.64
CA GLU A 458 -31.86 6.48 -16.72
C GLU A 458 -30.51 5.94 -17.24
N LEU A 459 -30.39 5.67 -18.53
CA LEU A 459 -29.25 5.00 -19.16
C LEU A 459 -28.29 5.98 -19.89
N ARG A 460 -27.92 7.07 -19.25
CA ARG A 460 -27.01 8.09 -19.78
C ARG A 460 -26.08 8.64 -18.71
N THR A 461 -24.92 9.21 -19.09
CA THR A 461 -23.95 9.81 -18.17
C THR A 461 -24.31 11.25 -17.77
N SER A 462 -25.13 11.93 -18.53
CA SER A 462 -25.54 13.31 -18.30
C SER A 462 -24.38 14.28 -18.08
N ASN A 463 -23.32 14.17 -18.91
CA ASN A 463 -22.15 15.05 -18.84
C ASN A 463 -21.34 14.91 -17.52
N PHE A 464 -21.42 13.74 -16.86
CA PHE A 464 -20.69 13.47 -15.62
C PHE A 464 -19.39 12.73 -15.90
N LEU A 465 -18.29 13.22 -15.36
CA LEU A 465 -16.93 12.63 -15.40
C LEU A 465 -16.53 12.08 -16.79
N LEU A 466 -16.69 12.87 -17.87
CA LEU A 466 -16.50 12.37 -19.24
C LEU A 466 -15.09 11.86 -19.50
N TRP A 467 -14.06 12.52 -18.96
CA TRP A 467 -12.68 12.09 -19.08
C TRP A 467 -12.39 10.91 -18.16
N GLU A 468 -12.74 11.04 -16.89
CA GLU A 468 -12.40 10.09 -15.83
C GLU A 468 -13.27 8.81 -15.84
N SER A 469 -14.27 8.74 -16.72
CA SER A 469 -15.13 7.56 -16.86
C SER A 469 -14.93 6.80 -18.18
N ALA A 470 -13.90 7.16 -18.96
CA ALA A 470 -13.65 6.57 -20.27
C ALA A 470 -13.54 5.03 -20.25
N TYR A 471 -13.03 4.46 -19.16
CA TYR A 471 -12.91 3.01 -18.96
C TYR A 471 -13.69 2.51 -17.73
N SER A 472 -14.65 3.29 -17.23
CA SER A 472 -15.48 2.91 -16.10
C SER A 472 -16.47 1.80 -16.48
N GLU A 473 -16.76 0.92 -15.52
CA GLU A 473 -17.93 0.06 -15.60
C GLU A 473 -19.17 0.84 -15.17
N TYR A 474 -20.31 0.61 -15.81
CA TYR A 474 -21.56 1.29 -15.51
C TYR A 474 -22.57 0.33 -14.90
N TYR A 475 -23.22 0.75 -13.80
CA TYR A 475 -24.33 0.05 -13.19
C TYR A 475 -25.55 0.98 -13.12
N PHE A 476 -26.62 0.60 -13.78
CA PHE A 476 -27.87 1.35 -13.80
C PHE A 476 -28.92 0.60 -12.98
N THR A 477 -29.70 1.31 -12.17
CA THR A 477 -30.76 0.75 -11.37
C THR A 477 -32.03 1.61 -11.41
N ASP A 478 -33.21 0.98 -11.39
CA ASP A 478 -34.51 1.64 -11.37
C ASP A 478 -34.84 2.28 -10.01
N VAL A 479 -34.07 1.92 -8.96
CA VAL A 479 -34.26 2.45 -7.61
C VAL A 479 -34.08 3.96 -7.62
N LEU A 480 -35.02 4.69 -7.04
CA LEU A 480 -34.91 6.15 -6.86
C LEU A 480 -33.88 6.46 -5.77
N TRP A 481 -33.06 7.50 -5.95
CA TRP A 481 -31.97 7.78 -5.03
C TRP A 481 -32.33 7.79 -3.55
N PRO A 482 -33.43 8.41 -3.06
CA PRO A 482 -33.78 8.36 -1.65
C PRO A 482 -34.09 6.96 -1.09
N ASP A 483 -34.44 6.02 -1.95
CA ASP A 483 -34.73 4.62 -1.58
C ASP A 483 -33.51 3.69 -1.81
N PHE A 484 -32.36 4.20 -2.29
CA PHE A 484 -31.16 3.42 -2.51
C PHE A 484 -30.62 2.89 -1.18
N SER A 485 -30.50 1.58 -1.10
CA SER A 485 -30.13 0.85 0.12
C SER A 485 -28.72 0.28 0.08
N GLU A 486 -28.27 -0.23 1.20
CA GLU A 486 -26.99 -0.97 1.30
C GLU A 486 -26.95 -2.17 0.37
N ALA A 487 -28.05 -2.93 0.28
CA ALA A 487 -28.18 -4.07 -0.64
C ALA A 487 -28.10 -3.64 -2.12
N ASP A 488 -28.53 -2.44 -2.47
CA ASP A 488 -28.37 -1.90 -3.84
C ASP A 488 -26.92 -1.59 -4.17
N LEU A 489 -26.17 -1.06 -3.21
CA LEU A 489 -24.73 -0.86 -3.34
C LEU A 489 -24.02 -2.20 -3.51
N ASP A 490 -24.34 -3.20 -2.69
CA ASP A 490 -23.74 -4.54 -2.79
C ASP A 490 -24.00 -5.18 -4.15
N ARG A 491 -25.23 -5.10 -4.68
CA ARG A 491 -25.54 -5.57 -6.04
C ARG A 491 -24.70 -4.88 -7.13
N ALA A 492 -24.47 -3.56 -6.98
CA ALA A 492 -23.62 -2.83 -7.92
C ALA A 492 -22.16 -3.27 -7.83
N LEU A 493 -21.64 -3.51 -6.63
CA LEU A 493 -20.27 -4.02 -6.40
C LEU A 493 -20.10 -5.46 -6.88
N GLU A 494 -21.09 -6.33 -6.67
CA GLU A 494 -21.09 -7.70 -7.19
C GLU A 494 -21.10 -7.71 -8.72
N ALA A 495 -21.95 -6.88 -9.35
CA ALA A 495 -21.97 -6.74 -10.80
C ALA A 495 -20.62 -6.26 -11.35
N TYR A 496 -19.97 -5.31 -10.67
CA TYR A 496 -18.62 -4.87 -11.02
C TYR A 496 -17.59 -5.99 -10.88
N ALA A 497 -17.60 -6.71 -9.76
CA ALA A 497 -16.69 -7.81 -9.49
C ALA A 497 -16.80 -8.97 -10.50
N ALA A 498 -18.00 -9.19 -11.05
CA ALA A 498 -18.25 -10.24 -12.04
C ALA A 498 -17.73 -9.90 -13.46
N ARG A 499 -17.39 -8.65 -13.74
CA ARG A 499 -16.97 -8.22 -15.08
C ARG A 499 -15.48 -8.45 -15.34
N HIS A 500 -15.15 -8.88 -16.56
CA HIS A 500 -13.77 -8.97 -17.02
C HIS A 500 -13.32 -7.64 -17.64
N ARG A 501 -12.46 -6.91 -16.96
CA ARG A 501 -11.93 -5.61 -17.38
C ARG A 501 -10.68 -5.82 -18.24
N ARG A 502 -10.82 -5.73 -19.56
CA ARG A 502 -9.70 -5.93 -20.51
C ARG A 502 -8.93 -4.67 -20.83
N LYS A 503 -9.47 -3.48 -20.57
CA LYS A 503 -8.87 -2.15 -20.86
C LYS A 503 -8.19 -2.09 -22.24
N GLY A 504 -8.76 -2.75 -23.25
CA GLY A 504 -8.21 -2.79 -24.63
C GLY A 504 -7.12 -3.84 -24.87
N CYS A 505 -6.68 -4.61 -23.87
CA CYS A 505 -5.72 -5.69 -24.05
C CYS A 505 -6.40 -7.00 -24.52
N VAL A 506 -5.75 -7.74 -25.43
CA VAL A 506 -6.16 -9.09 -25.84
C VAL A 506 -5.76 -10.03 -24.70
N ALA A 507 -6.70 -10.92 -24.31
CA ALA A 507 -6.45 -11.96 -23.31
C ALA A 507 -5.61 -13.08 -23.91
#